data_6a105c886f736fd49fe2487c131bc86e
#
_entry.id   6a105c886f736fd49fe2487c131bc86e
#
_cell.length_a   1.000
_cell.length_b   1.000
_cell.length_c   1.000
_cell.angle_alpha   90.00
_cell.angle_beta   90.00
_cell.angle_gamma   90.00
#
_symmetry.space_group_name_H-M   'P 1'
#
loop_
_entity.id
_entity.type
_entity.pdbx_description
1 polymer ?
#
loop_
_entity_poly.entity_id
_entity_poly.type
_entity_poly.pdbx_seq_one_letter_code
_entity_poly.pdbx_strand_id
1 'polypeptide(L)'
;MTLFKKLFLLFFIATTLHTFGQENASNPLAATSNTDVRMKYMDLGGAYLNDFYIDGAYMATPKLKLKYEVHYWNSNLVGVNQNGFESIHFKPIYFPLAGEWGQWKYKLALGIEWIMEFGNPASGQGCPEDTIFCTSPGTGSDQLAPLVGLSLVAPKGTVFIPLFQQFFSYNGQTVNITAMRLIAIQSFKKGAWGKLDFIIPFDWENDVVPATAEIQFGKMFSSRIGAYVDGLFGVGGDKPYDWGLGVGLRISY
;
A
#
# COMPACT_ATOMS: atom_id res chain seq x y z
N MET A 1 -9.87 14.95 -20.11
CA MET A 1 -11.14 14.81 -19.33
C MET A 1 -12.05 13.64 -19.75
N THR A 2 -11.88 13.05 -20.93
CA THR A 2 -12.75 11.97 -21.47
C THR A 2 -12.32 10.56 -21.05
N LEU A 3 -11.04 10.28 -20.84
CA LEU A 3 -10.53 8.95 -20.49
C LEU A 3 -10.85 8.57 -19.03
N PHE A 4 -10.71 9.52 -18.12
CA PHE A 4 -10.99 9.33 -16.69
C PHE A 4 -12.48 9.03 -16.42
N LYS A 5 -13.40 9.70 -17.15
CA LYS A 5 -14.84 9.42 -17.08
C LYS A 5 -15.19 8.03 -17.60
N LYS A 6 -14.51 7.53 -18.63
CA LYS A 6 -14.73 6.19 -19.18
C LYS A 6 -14.20 5.10 -18.24
N LEU A 7 -13.04 5.31 -17.60
CA LEU A 7 -12.50 4.37 -16.62
C LEU A 7 -13.39 4.29 -15.36
N PHE A 8 -13.88 5.44 -14.89
CA PHE A 8 -14.79 5.50 -13.75
C PHE A 8 -16.14 4.84 -14.06
N LEU A 9 -16.66 4.99 -15.29
CA LEU A 9 -17.89 4.36 -15.72
C LEU A 9 -17.76 2.84 -15.88
N LEU A 10 -16.60 2.36 -16.37
CA LEU A 10 -16.31 0.91 -16.46
C LEU A 10 -16.23 0.25 -15.07
N PHE A 11 -15.70 0.94 -14.08
CA PHE A 11 -15.67 0.47 -12.70
C PHE A 11 -17.08 0.34 -12.11
N PHE A 12 -17.96 1.31 -12.41
CA PHE A 12 -19.36 1.29 -11.93
C PHE A 12 -20.23 0.22 -12.63
N ILE A 13 -20.00 -0.07 -13.91
CA ILE A 13 -20.76 -1.10 -14.66
C ILE A 13 -20.42 -2.52 -14.16
N ALA A 14 -19.18 -2.74 -13.68
CA ALA A 14 -18.76 -4.03 -13.12
C ALA A 14 -19.43 -4.37 -11.76
N THR A 15 -20.09 -3.41 -11.10
CA THR A 15 -20.67 -3.58 -9.75
C THR A 15 -22.02 -4.33 -9.70
N THR A 16 -22.55 -4.83 -10.82
CA THR A 16 -23.87 -5.48 -10.83
C THR A 16 -23.87 -6.99 -10.55
N LEU A 17 -22.71 -7.59 -10.23
CA LEU A 17 -22.60 -9.03 -10.01
C LEU A 17 -22.47 -9.34 -8.51
N HIS A 18 -23.58 -9.65 -7.86
CA HIS A 18 -23.64 -10.00 -6.44
C HIS A 18 -22.95 -11.34 -6.15
N THR A 19 -21.99 -11.33 -5.23
CA THR A 19 -21.60 -12.53 -4.46
C THR A 19 -21.23 -12.11 -3.06
N PHE A 20 -21.81 -12.74 -2.05
CA PHE A 20 -21.31 -12.71 -0.69
C PHE A 20 -19.91 -13.34 -0.71
N GLY A 21 -18.88 -12.52 -0.72
CA GLY A 21 -17.49 -12.96 -0.78
C GLY A 21 -16.89 -12.98 0.63
N GLN A 22 -16.10 -14.00 0.88
CA GLN A 22 -15.12 -14.03 1.97
C GLN A 22 -14.38 -12.68 2.00
N GLU A 23 -14.10 -12.13 3.21
CA GLU A 23 -13.33 -10.88 3.33
C GLU A 23 -12.05 -10.97 2.48
N ASN A 24 -11.88 -10.03 1.56
CA ASN A 24 -10.76 -10.07 0.63
C ASN A 24 -9.48 -9.61 1.35
N ALA A 25 -8.43 -10.42 1.31
CA ALA A 25 -7.13 -10.11 1.92
C ALA A 25 -6.43 -8.87 1.31
N SER A 26 -6.88 -8.37 0.14
CA SER A 26 -6.45 -7.06 -0.40
C SER A 26 -7.00 -5.87 0.39
N ASN A 27 -8.00 -6.10 1.27
CA ASN A 27 -8.43 -5.15 2.26
C ASN A 27 -7.43 -5.17 3.44
N PRO A 28 -6.65 -4.10 3.69
CA PRO A 28 -5.68 -4.06 4.78
C PRO A 28 -6.33 -4.20 6.15
N LEU A 29 -7.64 -3.90 6.27
CA LEU A 29 -8.43 -4.02 7.49
C LEU A 29 -9.31 -5.28 7.52
N ALA A 30 -9.15 -6.20 6.57
CA ALA A 30 -9.83 -7.50 6.62
C ALA A 30 -9.33 -8.34 7.79
N ALA A 31 -10.23 -9.08 8.44
CA ALA A 31 -9.87 -10.04 9.51
C ALA A 31 -9.41 -11.38 8.89
N THR A 32 -8.36 -11.32 8.08
CA THR A 32 -7.78 -12.48 7.38
C THR A 32 -6.30 -12.60 7.65
N SER A 33 -5.79 -13.84 7.62
CA SER A 33 -4.37 -14.16 7.68
C SER A 33 -3.87 -14.54 6.29
N ASN A 34 -2.78 -13.91 5.86
CA ASN A 34 -2.16 -14.18 4.56
C ASN A 34 -0.70 -13.76 4.55
N THR A 35 0.04 -14.29 3.59
CA THR A 35 1.36 -13.81 3.19
C THR A 35 1.36 -13.59 1.69
N ASP A 36 1.83 -12.44 1.26
CA ASP A 36 1.99 -12.09 -0.14
C ASP A 36 3.49 -11.95 -0.45
N VAL A 37 3.93 -12.52 -1.57
CA VAL A 37 5.26 -12.27 -2.15
C VAL A 37 5.04 -11.37 -3.35
N ARG A 38 5.69 -10.22 -3.36
CA ARG A 38 5.40 -9.16 -4.32
C ARG A 38 6.67 -8.62 -4.96
N MET A 39 6.51 -8.15 -6.19
CA MET A 39 7.52 -7.40 -6.92
C MET A 39 6.84 -6.20 -7.57
N LYS A 40 7.43 -5.02 -7.43
CA LYS A 40 7.04 -3.79 -8.13
C LYS A 40 8.21 -3.26 -8.93
N TYR A 41 7.96 -2.88 -10.16
CA TYR A 41 8.82 -2.07 -11.00
C TYR A 41 8.28 -0.66 -11.07
N MET A 42 9.10 0.36 -10.87
CA MET A 42 8.75 1.77 -10.95
C MET A 42 9.71 2.50 -11.87
N ASP A 43 9.17 3.24 -12.82
CA ASP A 43 9.91 4.12 -13.74
C ASP A 43 10.04 5.51 -13.11
N LEU A 44 11.27 6.00 -13.02
CA LEU A 44 11.65 7.26 -12.37
C LEU A 44 12.10 8.33 -13.40
N GLY A 45 11.70 8.19 -14.69
CA GLY A 45 12.04 9.17 -15.72
C GLY A 45 13.49 9.13 -16.17
N GLY A 46 14.08 7.93 -16.31
CA GLY A 46 15.46 7.71 -16.73
C GLY A 46 16.25 6.78 -15.80
N ALA A 47 15.67 6.48 -14.66
CA ALA A 47 16.12 5.45 -13.75
C ALA A 47 14.96 4.50 -13.45
N TYR A 48 15.24 3.42 -12.74
CA TYR A 48 14.21 2.49 -12.28
C TYR A 48 14.41 2.12 -10.81
N LEU A 49 13.33 1.70 -10.18
CA LEU A 49 13.33 1.06 -8.89
C LEU A 49 12.50 -0.24 -8.95
N ASN A 50 13.13 -1.34 -8.58
CA ASN A 50 12.43 -2.59 -8.28
C ASN A 50 12.33 -2.76 -6.78
N ASP A 51 11.12 -3.02 -6.27
CA ASP A 51 10.86 -3.34 -4.88
C ASP A 51 10.34 -4.78 -4.80
N PHE A 52 11.11 -5.64 -4.15
CA PHE A 52 10.75 -7.02 -3.85
C PHE A 52 10.41 -7.09 -2.38
N TYR A 53 9.20 -7.50 -2.06
CA TYR A 53 8.83 -7.58 -0.66
C TYR A 53 7.90 -8.73 -0.34
N ILE A 54 8.00 -9.14 0.92
CA ILE A 54 7.08 -10.07 1.53
C ILE A 54 6.26 -9.27 2.52
N ASP A 55 4.96 -9.23 2.31
CA ASP A 55 4.03 -8.67 3.26
C ASP A 55 3.06 -9.73 3.75
N GLY A 56 2.71 -9.65 5.03
CA GLY A 56 1.80 -10.61 5.59
C GLY A 56 1.00 -10.06 6.75
N ALA A 57 -0.02 -10.81 7.10
CA ALA A 57 -0.90 -10.51 8.21
C ALA A 57 -1.30 -11.79 8.93
N TYR A 58 -1.35 -11.72 10.25
CA TYR A 58 -1.82 -12.78 11.13
C TYR A 58 -2.86 -12.25 12.12
N MET A 59 -4.01 -12.91 12.19
CA MET A 59 -5.02 -12.60 13.20
C MET A 59 -4.65 -13.28 14.52
N ALA A 60 -4.02 -12.54 15.42
CA ALA A 60 -3.67 -13.05 16.76
C ALA A 60 -4.92 -13.27 17.64
N THR A 61 -5.93 -12.41 17.47
CA THR A 61 -7.27 -12.57 18.06
C THR A 61 -8.32 -12.03 17.06
N PRO A 62 -9.62 -12.25 17.28
CA PRO A 62 -10.66 -11.64 16.42
C PRO A 62 -10.61 -10.11 16.33
N LYS A 63 -9.90 -9.45 17.27
CA LYS A 63 -9.77 -7.99 17.33
C LYS A 63 -8.35 -7.48 17.14
N LEU A 64 -7.35 -8.35 17.02
CA LEU A 64 -5.94 -7.94 16.89
C LEU A 64 -5.31 -8.62 15.68
N LYS A 65 -4.91 -7.81 14.73
CA LYS A 65 -4.17 -8.20 13.52
C LYS A 65 -2.72 -7.72 13.64
N LEU A 66 -1.78 -8.61 13.38
CA LEU A 66 -0.37 -8.29 13.28
C LEU A 66 0.02 -8.33 11.82
N LYS A 67 0.55 -7.24 11.29
CA LYS A 67 1.12 -7.18 9.94
C LYS A 67 2.62 -7.05 10.01
N TYR A 68 3.30 -7.59 9.01
CA TYR A 68 4.73 -7.44 8.78
C TYR A 68 5.00 -7.22 7.30
N GLU A 69 6.08 -6.49 7.01
CA GLU A 69 6.57 -6.26 5.65
C GLU A 69 8.10 -6.27 5.70
N VAL A 70 8.74 -6.87 4.70
CA VAL A 70 10.21 -6.90 4.54
C VAL A 70 10.50 -6.54 3.10
N HIS A 71 11.25 -5.46 2.90
CA HIS A 71 11.54 -4.89 1.59
C HIS A 71 12.99 -5.11 1.19
N TYR A 72 13.20 -5.49 -0.08
CA TYR A 72 14.48 -5.58 -0.74
C TYR A 72 14.40 -4.86 -2.09
N TRP A 73 15.29 -3.96 -2.35
CA TRP A 73 15.27 -3.12 -3.54
C TRP A 73 16.46 -3.36 -4.48
N ASN A 74 16.25 -2.97 -5.75
CA ASN A 74 17.29 -2.86 -6.77
C ASN A 74 16.99 -1.63 -7.63
N SER A 75 17.97 -0.78 -7.86
CA SER A 75 17.81 0.46 -8.61
C SER A 75 19.09 0.89 -9.31
N ASN A 76 18.96 1.73 -10.35
CA ASN A 76 20.06 2.41 -11.02
C ASN A 76 20.04 3.94 -10.83
N LEU A 77 19.41 4.44 -9.80
CA LEU A 77 19.23 5.87 -9.52
C LEU A 77 20.52 6.69 -9.57
N VAL A 78 21.64 6.12 -9.13
CA VAL A 78 22.95 6.80 -9.10
C VAL A 78 23.84 6.47 -10.33
N GLY A 79 23.22 6.01 -11.43
CA GLY A 79 23.94 5.64 -12.65
C GLY A 79 24.65 4.29 -12.60
N VAL A 80 24.63 3.61 -11.46
CA VAL A 80 25.11 2.23 -11.27
C VAL A 80 24.04 1.40 -10.57
N ASN A 81 23.96 0.12 -10.88
CA ASN A 81 23.01 -0.78 -10.23
C ASN A 81 23.40 -0.98 -8.77
N GLN A 82 22.47 -0.71 -7.90
CA GLN A 82 22.58 -0.94 -6.47
C GLN A 82 21.41 -1.78 -5.98
N ASN A 83 21.58 -2.47 -4.89
CA ASN A 83 20.54 -3.26 -4.25
C ASN A 83 20.81 -3.41 -2.76
N GLY A 84 19.78 -3.75 -1.99
CA GLY A 84 19.91 -3.96 -0.56
C GLY A 84 18.58 -4.23 0.12
N PHE A 85 18.66 -4.57 1.39
CA PHE A 85 17.47 -4.52 2.24
C PHE A 85 17.14 -3.06 2.54
N GLU A 86 15.86 -2.70 2.40
CA GLU A 86 15.38 -1.36 2.67
C GLU A 86 14.91 -1.25 4.11
N SER A 87 13.91 -2.03 4.47
CA SER A 87 13.20 -1.87 5.73
C SER A 87 12.50 -3.15 6.17
N ILE A 88 12.23 -3.22 7.48
CA ILE A 88 11.25 -4.12 8.07
C ILE A 88 10.16 -3.28 8.72
N HIS A 89 8.91 -3.61 8.43
CA HIS A 89 7.74 -2.99 9.04
C HIS A 89 7.03 -4.00 9.93
N PHE A 90 6.58 -3.53 11.09
CA PHE A 90 5.70 -4.28 11.98
C PHE A 90 4.53 -3.40 12.39
N LYS A 91 3.28 -3.91 12.18
CA LYS A 91 2.06 -3.10 12.32
C LYS A 91 0.98 -3.87 13.05
N PRO A 92 0.86 -3.77 14.39
CA PRO A 92 -0.31 -4.19 15.12
C PRO A 92 -1.49 -3.27 14.82
N ILE A 93 -2.65 -3.88 14.52
CA ILE A 93 -3.92 -3.20 14.22
C ILE A 93 -4.99 -3.79 15.14
N TYR A 94 -5.59 -2.94 15.96
CA TYR A 94 -6.69 -3.29 16.84
C TYR A 94 -8.02 -2.83 16.26
N PHE A 95 -9.04 -3.67 16.36
CA PHE A 95 -10.40 -3.40 15.90
C PHE A 95 -11.33 -3.17 17.12
N PRO A 96 -11.40 -1.94 17.66
CA PRO A 96 -12.19 -1.66 18.85
C PRO A 96 -13.69 -1.79 18.61
N LEU A 97 -14.15 -1.45 17.42
CA LEU A 97 -15.54 -1.28 17.09
C LEU A 97 -15.87 -1.84 15.71
N ALA A 98 -16.92 -2.63 15.62
CA ALA A 98 -17.55 -3.05 14.38
C ALA A 98 -19.06 -3.07 14.56
N GLY A 99 -19.81 -2.80 13.49
CA GLY A 99 -21.26 -2.75 13.54
C GLY A 99 -21.90 -2.53 12.18
N GLU A 100 -23.18 -2.17 12.21
CA GLU A 100 -23.97 -1.89 11.03
C GLU A 100 -24.62 -0.51 11.15
N TRP A 101 -24.69 0.21 10.04
CA TRP A 101 -25.37 1.48 9.88
C TRP A 101 -26.30 1.38 8.67
N GLY A 102 -27.58 1.13 8.95
CA GLY A 102 -28.53 0.75 7.91
C GLY A 102 -28.10 -0.54 7.20
N GLN A 103 -27.83 -0.44 5.90
CA GLN A 103 -27.35 -1.58 5.09
C GLN A 103 -25.83 -1.65 4.98
N TRP A 104 -25.10 -0.71 5.56
CA TRP A 104 -23.63 -0.66 5.54
C TRP A 104 -23.07 -1.37 6.77
N LYS A 105 -22.02 -2.16 6.56
CA LYS A 105 -21.21 -2.67 7.68
C LYS A 105 -19.96 -1.80 7.83
N TYR A 106 -19.58 -1.55 9.08
CA TYR A 106 -18.36 -0.80 9.36
C TYR A 106 -17.47 -1.50 10.37
N LYS A 107 -16.16 -1.24 10.28
CA LYS A 107 -15.14 -1.70 11.20
C LYS A 107 -14.11 -0.60 11.38
N LEU A 108 -13.97 -0.10 12.62
CA LEU A 108 -12.94 0.86 12.99
C LEU A 108 -11.64 0.13 13.30
N ALA A 109 -10.52 0.67 12.84
CA ALA A 109 -9.18 0.15 13.09
C ALA A 109 -8.30 1.25 13.69
N LEU A 110 -7.57 0.90 14.72
CA LEU A 110 -6.51 1.70 15.33
C LEU A 110 -5.22 0.89 15.28
N GLY A 111 -4.12 1.49 14.91
CA GLY A 111 -2.85 0.78 14.84
C GLY A 111 -1.66 1.70 15.00
N ILE A 112 -0.51 1.08 15.08
CA ILE A 112 0.78 1.75 15.01
C ILE A 112 1.69 0.91 14.12
N GLU A 113 2.43 1.56 13.24
CA GLU A 113 3.46 0.93 12.43
C GLU A 113 4.82 1.31 12.97
N TRP A 114 5.67 0.33 13.13
CA TRP A 114 7.08 0.49 13.42
C TRP A 114 7.86 0.12 12.17
N ILE A 115 8.65 1.07 11.68
CA ILE A 115 9.49 0.96 10.50
C ILE A 115 10.94 1.03 10.96
N MET A 116 11.70 -0.01 10.65
CA MET A 116 13.14 -0.07 10.84
C MET A 116 13.81 -0.08 9.47
N GLU A 117 14.62 0.92 9.19
CA GLU A 117 15.36 1.03 7.94
C GLU A 117 16.79 0.54 8.07
N PHE A 118 17.25 -0.27 7.10
CA PHE A 118 18.61 -0.82 7.05
C PHE A 118 19.53 -0.04 6.11
N GLY A 119 18.95 0.74 5.19
CA GLY A 119 19.69 1.55 4.25
C GLY A 119 20.12 2.86 4.90
N ASN A 120 21.40 3.00 5.27
CA ASN A 120 21.94 4.34 5.38
C ASN A 120 21.91 4.97 3.99
N PRO A 121 21.32 6.17 3.80
CA PRO A 121 21.64 6.96 2.63
C PRO A 121 23.17 7.12 2.68
N ALA A 122 23.89 6.53 1.73
CA ALA A 122 25.33 6.66 1.71
C ALA A 122 25.61 8.15 1.64
N SER A 123 26.11 8.68 2.76
CA SER A 123 26.52 10.05 2.87
C SER A 123 27.55 10.32 1.77
N GLY A 124 27.10 10.96 0.69
CA GLY A 124 27.93 11.72 -0.18
C GLY A 124 28.99 10.98 -0.98
N GLN A 125 28.65 10.36 -2.08
CA GLN A 125 29.48 10.46 -3.28
C GLN A 125 28.57 10.35 -4.50
N GLY A 126 28.33 11.48 -5.16
CA GLY A 126 27.71 11.51 -6.48
C GLY A 126 26.22 11.84 -6.53
N CYS A 127 25.59 12.18 -5.42
CA CYS A 127 24.23 12.69 -5.44
C CYS A 127 24.19 14.19 -5.69
N PRO A 128 23.37 14.69 -6.62
CA PRO A 128 23.02 16.11 -6.64
C PRO A 128 22.39 16.49 -5.30
N GLU A 129 22.77 17.66 -4.76
CA GLU A 129 22.34 18.16 -3.43
C GLU A 129 20.80 18.22 -3.25
N ASP A 130 20.02 18.09 -4.34
CA ASP A 130 18.58 18.25 -4.38
C ASP A 130 17.80 16.91 -4.57
N THR A 131 18.44 15.73 -4.51
CA THR A 131 17.73 14.47 -4.72
C THR A 131 17.60 13.65 -3.43
N ILE A 132 16.38 13.58 -2.91
CA ILE A 132 15.97 12.86 -1.70
C ILE A 132 16.23 11.33 -1.78
N PHE A 133 16.51 10.78 -2.97
CA PHE A 133 16.60 9.33 -3.24
C PHE A 133 17.96 8.87 -3.75
N CYS A 134 19.03 9.44 -3.27
CA CYS A 134 20.34 9.23 -3.92
C CYS A 134 20.99 7.87 -3.69
N THR A 135 20.59 7.06 -2.74
CA THR A 135 21.30 5.79 -2.46
C THR A 135 20.42 4.66 -1.91
N SER A 136 19.26 4.97 -1.37
CA SER A 136 18.28 3.98 -0.91
C SER A 136 16.89 4.55 -1.16
N PRO A 137 15.90 3.74 -1.55
CA PRO A 137 14.53 4.20 -1.70
C PRO A 137 13.85 4.51 -0.35
N GLY A 138 14.48 4.19 0.77
CA GLY A 138 14.01 4.50 2.10
C GLY A 138 14.28 5.96 2.52
N THR A 139 13.64 6.38 3.60
CA THR A 139 13.81 7.73 4.18
C THR A 139 15.12 7.90 4.94
N GLY A 140 15.86 6.81 5.18
CA GLY A 140 17.06 6.80 6.03
C GLY A 140 16.74 6.96 7.52
N SER A 141 15.54 6.57 7.94
CA SER A 141 15.05 6.89 9.29
C SER A 141 14.18 5.78 9.85
N ASP A 142 14.45 5.43 11.11
CA ASP A 142 13.52 4.61 11.86
C ASP A 142 12.29 5.43 12.26
N GLN A 143 11.11 4.88 12.07
CA GLN A 143 9.86 5.63 12.22
C GLN A 143 8.82 4.88 13.07
N LEU A 144 7.98 5.67 13.72
CA LEU A 144 6.70 5.24 14.27
C LEU A 144 5.58 5.95 13.55
N ALA A 145 4.53 5.19 13.19
CA ALA A 145 3.42 5.73 12.45
C ALA A 145 2.07 5.24 13.00
N PRO A 146 1.45 5.98 13.94
CA PRO A 146 0.08 5.74 14.36
C PRO A 146 -0.88 5.87 13.19
N LEU A 147 -1.90 5.02 13.17
CA LEU A 147 -2.91 5.01 12.12
C LEU A 147 -4.33 4.85 12.68
N VAL A 148 -5.27 5.42 11.95
CA VAL A 148 -6.69 5.17 12.11
C VAL A 148 -7.30 4.87 10.75
N GLY A 149 -8.16 3.86 10.68
CA GLY A 149 -8.83 3.47 9.45
C GLY A 149 -10.26 3.01 9.70
N LEU A 150 -11.09 3.17 8.70
CA LEU A 150 -12.50 2.77 8.74
C LEU A 150 -12.80 1.91 7.50
N SER A 151 -13.16 0.65 7.71
CA SER A 151 -13.67 -0.19 6.62
C SER A 151 -15.19 -0.05 6.54
N LEU A 152 -15.69 0.37 5.38
CA LEU A 152 -17.11 0.53 5.08
C LEU A 152 -17.49 -0.44 3.98
N VAL A 153 -18.36 -1.40 4.28
CA VAL A 153 -18.83 -2.39 3.31
C VAL A 153 -20.25 -2.01 2.86
N ALA A 154 -20.36 -1.67 1.59
CA ALA A 154 -21.65 -1.33 0.98
C ALA A 154 -22.53 -2.58 0.79
N PRO A 155 -23.86 -2.44 0.64
CA PRO A 155 -24.80 -3.56 0.45
C PRO A 155 -24.47 -4.49 -0.71
N LYS A 156 -23.79 -3.97 -1.73
CA LYS A 156 -23.32 -4.72 -2.92
C LYS A 156 -21.92 -5.33 -2.78
N GLY A 157 -21.34 -5.28 -1.59
CA GLY A 157 -20.03 -5.88 -1.30
C GLY A 157 -18.82 -5.05 -1.71
N THR A 158 -19.00 -3.82 -2.21
CA THR A 158 -17.90 -2.88 -2.40
C THR A 158 -17.41 -2.40 -1.03
N VAL A 159 -16.11 -2.43 -0.82
CA VAL A 159 -15.46 -1.99 0.42
C VAL A 159 -14.76 -0.66 0.18
N PHE A 160 -15.03 0.34 1.00
CA PHE A 160 -14.32 1.61 1.02
C PHE A 160 -13.53 1.74 2.31
N ILE A 161 -12.28 2.19 2.21
CA ILE A 161 -11.39 2.29 3.36
C ILE A 161 -10.65 3.64 3.31
N PRO A 162 -11.20 4.68 3.95
CA PRO A 162 -10.41 5.82 4.34
C PRO A 162 -9.47 5.42 5.48
N LEU A 163 -8.17 5.73 5.33
CA LEU A 163 -7.15 5.49 6.32
C LEU A 163 -6.29 6.75 6.45
N PHE A 164 -5.97 7.10 7.66
CA PHE A 164 -5.11 8.21 8.01
C PHE A 164 -3.93 7.69 8.82
N GLN A 165 -2.72 8.12 8.49
CA GLN A 165 -1.49 7.68 9.14
C GLN A 165 -0.53 8.86 9.27
N GLN A 166 0.12 8.99 10.43
CA GLN A 166 1.11 10.02 10.69
C GLN A 166 2.46 9.34 10.95
N PHE A 167 3.49 9.70 10.19
CA PHE A 167 4.83 9.17 10.31
C PHE A 167 5.72 10.16 11.06
N PHE A 168 6.46 9.66 12.06
CA PHE A 168 7.47 10.40 12.82
C PHE A 168 8.74 9.58 12.88
N SER A 169 9.87 10.18 12.52
CA SER A 169 11.16 9.55 12.80
C SER A 169 11.53 9.69 14.28
N TYR A 170 12.16 8.67 14.81
CA TYR A 170 12.78 8.72 16.14
C TYR A 170 14.30 8.50 16.10
N ASN A 171 14.82 8.09 14.94
CA ASN A 171 16.24 7.92 14.65
C ASN A 171 16.49 8.20 13.17
N GLY A 172 17.66 8.73 12.80
CA GLY A 172 18.02 9.07 11.43
C GLY A 172 17.58 10.48 11.02
N GLN A 173 17.19 10.65 9.76
CA GLN A 173 16.71 11.93 9.23
C GLN A 173 15.34 12.29 9.81
N THR A 174 15.02 13.58 9.87
CA THR A 174 13.69 14.02 10.30
C THR A 174 12.64 13.62 9.27
N VAL A 175 11.62 12.92 9.71
CA VAL A 175 10.44 12.56 8.93
C VAL A 175 9.21 13.04 9.68
N ASN A 176 8.37 13.80 8.99
CA ASN A 176 7.09 14.28 9.50
C ASN A 176 6.07 14.25 8.33
N ILE A 177 5.43 13.10 8.12
CA ILE A 177 4.54 12.89 6.97
C ILE A 177 3.15 12.52 7.47
N THR A 178 2.14 13.24 7.00
CA THR A 178 0.73 12.88 7.17
C THR A 178 0.22 12.25 5.90
N ALA A 179 -0.14 10.98 5.93
CA ALA A 179 -0.67 10.26 4.78
C ALA A 179 -2.18 10.01 4.92
N MET A 180 -2.92 10.41 3.90
CA MET A 180 -4.30 9.99 3.66
C MET A 180 -4.28 8.88 2.61
N ARG A 181 -5.01 7.80 2.87
CA ARG A 181 -5.15 6.68 1.93
C ARG A 181 -6.62 6.37 1.72
N LEU A 182 -7.03 6.28 0.47
CA LEU A 182 -8.40 5.97 0.07
C LEU A 182 -8.38 4.69 -0.77
N ILE A 183 -8.97 3.62 -0.25
CA ILE A 183 -9.01 2.33 -0.91
C ILE A 183 -10.45 1.98 -1.25
N ALA A 184 -10.67 1.51 -2.48
CA ALA A 184 -11.93 0.91 -2.90
C ALA A 184 -11.67 -0.50 -3.44
N ILE A 185 -12.39 -1.50 -2.93
CA ILE A 185 -12.23 -2.89 -3.32
C ILE A 185 -13.57 -3.45 -3.75
N GLN A 186 -13.60 -4.09 -4.92
CA GLN A 186 -14.74 -4.84 -5.41
C GLN A 186 -14.37 -6.31 -5.58
N SER A 187 -15.09 -7.18 -4.89
CA SER A 187 -15.01 -8.63 -5.13
C SER A 187 -15.96 -9.04 -6.26
N PHE A 188 -15.47 -9.90 -7.14
CA PHE A 188 -16.23 -10.46 -8.25
C PHE A 188 -16.48 -11.96 -8.05
N LYS A 189 -17.24 -12.56 -8.94
CA LYS A 189 -17.47 -14.01 -8.95
C LYS A 189 -16.17 -14.80 -9.14
N LYS A 190 -16.15 -16.04 -8.67
CA LYS A 190 -15.03 -16.99 -8.84
C LYS A 190 -13.72 -16.51 -8.21
N GLY A 191 -13.79 -15.75 -7.11
CA GLY A 191 -12.62 -15.32 -6.36
C GLY A 191 -11.78 -14.21 -7.00
N ALA A 192 -12.29 -13.55 -8.03
CA ALA A 192 -11.63 -12.39 -8.61
C ALA A 192 -11.92 -11.11 -7.79
N TRP A 193 -11.03 -10.13 -7.86
CA TRP A 193 -11.23 -8.80 -7.27
C TRP A 193 -10.54 -7.70 -8.07
N GLY A 194 -11.02 -6.49 -7.88
CA GLY A 194 -10.35 -5.25 -8.28
C GLY A 194 -10.17 -4.33 -7.09
N LYS A 195 -9.07 -3.60 -7.04
CA LYS A 195 -8.75 -2.59 -6.02
C LYS A 195 -8.30 -1.31 -6.70
N LEU A 196 -8.76 -0.19 -6.18
CA LEU A 196 -8.20 1.14 -6.40
C LEU A 196 -7.63 1.63 -5.06
N ASP A 197 -6.46 2.22 -5.08
CA ASP A 197 -5.76 2.66 -3.89
C ASP A 197 -5.08 3.99 -4.18
N PHE A 198 -5.47 5.05 -3.47
CA PHE A 198 -4.87 6.37 -3.57
C PHE A 198 -4.16 6.68 -2.26
N ILE A 199 -2.91 7.10 -2.37
CA ILE A 199 -2.10 7.55 -1.23
C ILE A 199 -1.71 8.99 -1.49
N ILE A 200 -2.02 9.86 -0.53
CA ILE A 200 -1.75 11.30 -0.58
C ILE A 200 -0.95 11.65 0.69
N PRO A 201 0.38 11.53 0.65
CA PRO A 201 1.24 11.94 1.75
C PRO A 201 1.51 13.45 1.65
N PHE A 202 1.48 14.12 2.79
CA PHE A 202 1.95 15.49 2.98
C PHE A 202 3.25 15.41 3.77
N ASP A 203 4.35 15.63 3.12
CA ASP A 203 5.65 15.74 3.74
C ASP A 203 5.86 17.17 4.22
N TRP A 204 5.78 17.38 5.53
CA TRP A 204 5.87 18.69 6.16
C TRP A 204 7.30 19.23 6.24
N GLU A 205 8.31 18.36 6.14
CA GLU A 205 9.72 18.76 6.17
C GLU A 205 10.17 19.30 4.81
N ASN A 206 9.67 18.73 3.72
CA ASN A 206 10.09 19.07 2.36
C ASN A 206 9.04 19.90 1.59
N ASP A 207 7.87 20.14 2.19
CA ASP A 207 6.72 20.84 1.57
C ASP A 207 6.30 20.24 0.22
N VAL A 208 6.24 18.90 0.14
CA VAL A 208 5.87 18.16 -1.07
C VAL A 208 4.74 17.16 -0.80
N VAL A 209 4.03 16.80 -1.88
CA VAL A 209 2.90 15.84 -1.86
C VAL A 209 3.15 14.72 -2.88
N PRO A 210 3.99 13.72 -2.58
CA PRO A 210 4.34 12.63 -3.50
C PRO A 210 3.19 11.61 -3.63
N ALA A 211 2.07 12.06 -4.21
CA ALA A 211 0.86 11.26 -4.32
C ALA A 211 0.97 10.13 -5.35
N THR A 212 0.30 9.01 -5.06
CA THR A 212 0.29 7.83 -5.92
C THR A 212 -1.09 7.22 -6.05
N ALA A 213 -1.30 6.48 -7.13
CA ALA A 213 -2.48 5.67 -7.38
C ALA A 213 -2.08 4.25 -7.80
N GLU A 214 -2.75 3.24 -7.28
CA GLU A 214 -2.57 1.83 -7.65
C GLU A 214 -3.90 1.25 -8.11
N ILE A 215 -3.88 0.53 -9.23
CA ILE A 215 -5.00 -0.29 -9.71
C ILE A 215 -4.55 -1.73 -9.66
N GLN A 216 -5.25 -2.57 -8.90
CA GLN A 216 -4.94 -3.99 -8.77
C GLN A 216 -6.07 -4.84 -9.32
N PHE A 217 -5.71 -5.90 -10.03
CA PHE A 217 -6.62 -6.99 -10.41
C PHE A 217 -6.03 -8.32 -9.97
N GLY A 218 -6.85 -9.12 -9.30
CA GLY A 218 -6.40 -10.39 -8.79
C GLY A 218 -7.46 -11.47 -8.82
N LYS A 219 -7.01 -12.71 -8.59
CA LYS A 219 -7.86 -13.89 -8.54
C LYS A 219 -7.31 -14.93 -7.58
N MET A 220 -8.18 -15.48 -6.76
CA MET A 220 -7.91 -16.72 -6.02
C MET A 220 -8.12 -17.91 -6.94
N PHE A 221 -7.12 -18.78 -7.06
CA PHE A 221 -7.19 -20.05 -7.82
C PHE A 221 -7.70 -21.19 -6.95
N SER A 222 -7.45 -21.08 -5.63
CA SER A 222 -7.97 -21.98 -4.61
C SER A 222 -8.37 -21.15 -3.38
N SER A 223 -8.83 -21.81 -2.32
CA SER A 223 -9.08 -21.15 -1.03
C SER A 223 -7.82 -20.56 -0.38
N ARG A 224 -6.63 -21.01 -0.81
CA ARG A 224 -5.34 -20.63 -0.21
C ARG A 224 -4.42 -19.84 -1.13
N ILE A 225 -4.50 -20.02 -2.44
CA ILE A 225 -3.54 -19.48 -3.39
C ILE A 225 -4.24 -18.54 -4.36
N GLY A 226 -3.69 -17.36 -4.53
CA GLY A 226 -4.12 -16.35 -5.49
C GLY A 226 -2.93 -15.59 -6.08
N ALA A 227 -3.19 -14.88 -7.16
CA ALA A 227 -2.22 -13.95 -7.74
C ALA A 227 -2.91 -12.68 -8.20
N TYR A 228 -2.12 -11.64 -8.37
CA TYR A 228 -2.62 -10.33 -8.83
C TYR A 228 -1.54 -9.56 -9.58
N VAL A 229 -2.01 -8.57 -10.32
CA VAL A 229 -1.18 -7.59 -11.02
C VAL A 229 -1.58 -6.20 -10.58
N ASP A 230 -0.61 -5.29 -10.51
CA ASP A 230 -0.78 -3.91 -10.11
C ASP A 230 -0.32 -2.98 -11.25
N GLY A 231 -1.11 -1.96 -11.56
CA GLY A 231 -0.67 -0.78 -12.30
C GLY A 231 -0.43 0.36 -11.32
N LEU A 232 0.74 0.96 -11.35
CA LEU A 232 1.19 2.00 -10.43
C LEU A 232 1.32 3.32 -11.17
N PHE A 233 0.90 4.42 -10.59
CA PHE A 233 0.92 5.75 -11.21
C PHE A 233 1.31 6.79 -10.18
N GLY A 234 2.34 7.58 -10.47
CA GLY A 234 2.62 8.80 -9.75
C GLY A 234 1.59 9.89 -10.12
N VAL A 235 1.16 10.70 -9.16
CA VAL A 235 0.11 11.69 -9.32
C VAL A 235 0.60 13.07 -8.88
N GLY A 236 0.39 14.08 -9.72
CA GLY A 236 0.79 15.45 -9.40
C GLY A 236 2.21 15.82 -9.83
N GLY A 237 2.71 16.97 -9.33
CA GLY A 237 4.04 17.49 -9.64
C GLY A 237 5.16 16.78 -8.89
N ASP A 238 4.90 16.43 -7.62
CA ASP A 238 5.88 15.84 -6.71
C ASP A 238 5.84 14.30 -6.73
N LYS A 239 5.34 13.71 -7.81
CA LYS A 239 5.17 12.26 -7.94
C LYS A 239 6.50 11.51 -7.73
N PRO A 240 6.51 10.41 -6.95
CA PRO A 240 7.75 9.68 -6.64
C PRO A 240 8.26 8.82 -7.81
N TYR A 241 7.40 8.54 -8.79
CA TYR A 241 7.70 7.82 -10.03
C TYR A 241 6.66 8.20 -11.10
N ASP A 242 6.96 7.91 -12.36
CA ASP A 242 6.03 8.19 -13.46
C ASP A 242 4.92 7.13 -13.53
N TRP A 243 5.33 5.88 -13.65
CA TRP A 243 4.44 4.72 -13.71
C TRP A 243 5.16 3.48 -13.20
N GLY A 244 4.43 2.40 -13.00
CA GLY A 244 5.00 1.13 -12.59
C GLY A 244 4.05 -0.04 -12.83
N LEU A 245 4.60 -1.23 -12.67
CA LEU A 245 3.87 -2.50 -12.73
C LEU A 245 4.24 -3.35 -11.53
N GLY A 246 3.26 -4.04 -10.98
CA GLY A 246 3.46 -4.97 -9.89
C GLY A 246 2.86 -6.34 -10.18
N VAL A 247 3.42 -7.35 -9.56
CA VAL A 247 2.86 -8.69 -9.51
C VAL A 247 2.94 -9.23 -8.09
N GLY A 248 1.98 -10.05 -7.70
CA GLY A 248 1.99 -10.66 -6.37
C GLY A 248 1.38 -12.05 -6.36
N LEU A 249 1.95 -12.90 -5.52
CA LEU A 249 1.43 -14.21 -5.19
C LEU A 249 0.94 -14.18 -3.74
N ARG A 250 -0.31 -14.59 -3.52
CA ARG A 250 -0.98 -14.62 -2.21
C ARG A 250 -1.12 -16.03 -1.70
N ILE A 251 -0.77 -16.23 -0.44
CA ILE A 251 -1.00 -17.46 0.32
C ILE A 251 -1.88 -17.09 1.53
N SER A 252 -3.11 -17.63 1.58
CA SER A 252 -4.05 -17.43 2.69
C SER A 252 -4.10 -18.67 3.60
N TYR A 253 -4.26 -18.50 4.91
CA TYR A 253 -4.26 -19.58 5.90
C TYR A 253 -5.15 -19.26 7.11
#